data_d3d5fc49b71d5cfa3fc8e368a3b17c9f
#
_entry.id   d3d5fc49b71d5cfa3fc8e368a3b17c9f
#
_cell.length_a   1.000
_cell.length_b   1.000
_cell.length_c   1.000
_cell.angle_alpha   90.00
_cell.angle_beta   90.00
_cell.angle_gamma   90.00
#
_symmetry.space_group_name_H-M   'P 1'
#
loop_
_entity.id
_entity.type
_entity.pdbx_description
1 polymer ?
#
loop_
_entity_poly.entity_id
_entity_poly.type
_entity_poly.pdbx_seq_one_letter_code
_entity_poly.pdbx_strand_id
1 'polypeptide(L)'
;MENQLFNNNSVLAWLQYFTDNTDLDLEHVKILDITKKNKNLIPAVEAHRSVLVFTEAGHPDIFYRMYNAGLGECTVVYNEGSEPSGEIKRDKVANMIDRGINASAGMLVLNPSARSTIKFGMDNRSFASGSVKYVGSEIRSVILSKMQINEGKNICVISGESIAIEAAILDGEGDIIAVEYNSNDRNTLEDNVNQFGLNNVTIIDHVDEDTMKELAVPDVAMLVASASMEQEMECLLKINPNIEFVIYTLDFVVAASMPKICDKFGIKDPEIIQITVSKLTSKNTNNTQPAPWLITCKAGE
;
A
#
# COMPACT_ATOMS: atom_id res chain seq x y z
N MET A 1 -28.01 -7.07 1.32
CA MET A 1 -27.74 -8.49 1.01
C MET A 1 -26.21 -8.61 1.05
N GLU A 2 -25.68 -9.22 2.11
CA GLU A 2 -24.24 -9.52 2.17
C GLU A 2 -23.86 -10.38 0.99
N ASN A 3 -22.82 -9.99 0.27
CA ASN A 3 -22.30 -10.70 -0.90
C ASN A 3 -21.85 -12.11 -0.48
N GLN A 4 -22.65 -13.13 -0.80
CA GLN A 4 -22.42 -14.52 -0.41
C GLN A 4 -21.28 -15.21 -1.17
N LEU A 5 -20.58 -14.49 -2.05
CA LEU A 5 -19.52 -15.09 -2.91
C LEU A 5 -18.27 -15.45 -2.17
N PHE A 6 -17.83 -14.61 -1.24
CA PHE A 6 -16.63 -14.87 -0.46
C PHE A 6 -16.99 -15.49 0.90
N ASN A 7 -17.26 -16.78 0.87
CA ASN A 7 -17.31 -17.61 2.07
C ASN A 7 -16.38 -18.82 1.88
N ASN A 8 -15.97 -19.45 2.96
CA ASN A 8 -15.00 -20.56 2.91
C ASN A 8 -15.44 -21.70 1.96
N ASN A 9 -16.72 -22.01 1.87
CA ASN A 9 -17.23 -23.05 0.98
C ASN A 9 -17.12 -22.66 -0.49
N SER A 10 -17.41 -21.40 -0.83
CA SER A 10 -17.26 -20.88 -2.21
C SER A 10 -15.79 -20.87 -2.63
N VAL A 11 -14.90 -20.42 -1.74
CA VAL A 11 -13.45 -20.44 -2.00
C VAL A 11 -12.95 -21.85 -2.27
N LEU A 12 -13.33 -22.82 -1.45
CA LEU A 12 -12.95 -24.23 -1.63
C LEU A 12 -13.51 -24.81 -2.94
N ALA A 13 -14.75 -24.50 -3.30
CA ALA A 13 -15.35 -24.96 -4.54
C ALA A 13 -14.64 -24.38 -5.77
N TRP A 14 -14.28 -23.10 -5.76
CA TRP A 14 -13.50 -22.48 -6.84
C TRP A 14 -12.06 -23.03 -6.91
N LEU A 15 -11.40 -23.24 -5.78
CA LEU A 15 -10.06 -23.87 -5.76
C LEU A 15 -10.12 -25.27 -6.36
N GLN A 16 -11.09 -26.09 -5.95
CA GLN A 16 -11.29 -27.43 -6.51
C GLN A 16 -11.53 -27.37 -8.03
N TYR A 17 -12.42 -26.48 -8.49
CA TYR A 17 -12.72 -26.32 -9.89
C TYR A 17 -11.47 -25.97 -10.74
N PHE A 18 -10.65 -25.03 -10.27
CA PHE A 18 -9.42 -24.66 -10.97
C PHE A 18 -8.35 -25.76 -10.87
N THR A 19 -8.23 -26.45 -9.73
CA THR A 19 -7.29 -27.57 -9.56
C THR A 19 -7.62 -28.73 -10.49
N ASP A 20 -8.90 -29.04 -10.65
CA ASP A 20 -9.34 -30.12 -11.53
C ASP A 20 -9.10 -29.82 -13.02
N ASN A 21 -8.98 -28.57 -13.39
CA ASN A 21 -8.90 -28.09 -14.79
C ASN A 21 -7.56 -27.41 -15.14
N THR A 22 -6.65 -27.27 -14.19
CA THR A 22 -5.33 -26.64 -14.39
C THR A 22 -4.27 -27.31 -13.50
N ASP A 23 -3.00 -27.09 -13.78
CA ASP A 23 -1.88 -27.50 -12.91
C ASP A 23 -1.65 -26.48 -11.80
N LEU A 24 -2.72 -26.11 -11.05
CA LEU A 24 -2.63 -25.12 -9.99
C LEU A 24 -1.91 -25.68 -8.77
N ASP A 25 -0.82 -25.02 -8.38
CA ASP A 25 -0.10 -25.33 -7.15
C ASP A 25 -0.74 -24.52 -5.99
N LEU A 26 -1.44 -25.23 -5.11
CA LEU A 26 -2.17 -24.62 -3.99
C LEU A 26 -1.25 -23.97 -2.93
N GLU A 27 0.01 -24.41 -2.82
CA GLU A 27 0.97 -23.79 -1.90
C GLU A 27 1.37 -22.36 -2.34
N HIS A 28 1.21 -22.06 -3.64
CA HIS A 28 1.66 -20.81 -4.25
C HIS A 28 0.52 -19.97 -4.81
N VAL A 29 -0.73 -20.24 -4.42
CA VAL A 29 -1.88 -19.42 -4.85
C VAL A 29 -2.19 -18.32 -3.82
N LYS A 30 -2.22 -17.08 -4.28
CA LYS A 30 -2.78 -15.96 -3.50
C LYS A 30 -4.27 -15.89 -3.77
N ILE A 31 -5.07 -15.84 -2.71
CA ILE A 31 -6.52 -15.64 -2.81
C ILE A 31 -6.80 -14.15 -2.56
N LEU A 32 -7.59 -13.54 -3.42
CA LEU A 32 -7.88 -12.11 -3.38
C LEU A 32 -9.36 -11.83 -3.67
N ASP A 33 -10.02 -11.20 -2.73
CA ASP A 33 -11.39 -10.71 -2.88
C ASP A 33 -11.37 -9.20 -3.18
N ILE A 34 -11.56 -8.83 -4.46
CA ILE A 34 -11.59 -7.43 -4.89
C ILE A 34 -13.00 -6.81 -4.86
N THR A 35 -13.98 -7.49 -4.34
CA THR A 35 -15.28 -6.89 -4.03
C THR A 35 -15.18 -5.92 -2.84
N LYS A 36 -14.11 -6.03 -2.05
CA LYS A 36 -13.74 -5.09 -1.00
C LYS A 36 -12.89 -3.96 -1.54
N LYS A 37 -13.17 -2.73 -1.14
CA LYS A 37 -12.52 -1.51 -1.66
C LYS A 37 -11.00 -1.47 -1.43
N ASN A 38 -10.51 -1.99 -0.31
CA ASN A 38 -9.12 -1.91 0.13
C ASN A 38 -8.19 -3.01 -0.43
N LYS A 39 -8.58 -3.73 -1.47
CA LYS A 39 -7.75 -4.80 -2.04
C LYS A 39 -7.00 -4.36 -3.29
N ASN A 40 -5.70 -4.59 -3.29
CA ASN A 40 -4.78 -4.21 -4.36
C ASN A 40 -4.55 -5.36 -5.35
N LEU A 41 -5.35 -5.43 -6.42
CA LEU A 41 -5.23 -6.47 -7.44
C LEU A 41 -3.86 -6.42 -8.17
N ILE A 42 -3.45 -5.26 -8.64
CA ILE A 42 -2.25 -5.11 -9.47
C ILE A 42 -1.00 -5.52 -8.71
N PRO A 43 -0.69 -4.99 -7.51
CA PRO A 43 0.44 -5.47 -6.72
C PRO A 43 0.39 -6.97 -6.40
N ALA A 44 -0.79 -7.51 -6.13
CA ALA A 44 -0.95 -8.94 -5.86
C ALA A 44 -0.60 -9.80 -7.08
N VAL A 45 -1.09 -9.44 -8.29
CA VAL A 45 -0.76 -10.16 -9.53
C VAL A 45 0.71 -9.99 -9.90
N GLU A 46 1.30 -8.81 -9.70
CA GLU A 46 2.73 -8.58 -9.93
C GLU A 46 3.63 -9.46 -9.04
N ALA A 47 3.20 -9.72 -7.81
CA ALA A 47 4.00 -10.44 -6.81
C ALA A 47 3.85 -11.98 -6.90
N HIS A 48 2.72 -12.49 -7.43
CA HIS A 48 2.38 -13.90 -7.36
C HIS A 48 2.21 -14.54 -8.75
N ARG A 49 2.65 -15.80 -8.87
CA ARG A 49 2.48 -16.56 -10.12
C ARG A 49 1.03 -16.95 -10.38
N SER A 50 0.27 -17.14 -9.31
CA SER A 50 -1.14 -17.56 -9.39
C SER A 50 -1.95 -16.78 -8.38
N VAL A 51 -2.99 -16.08 -8.84
CA VAL A 51 -3.90 -15.32 -7.99
C VAL A 51 -5.33 -15.74 -8.31
N LEU A 52 -6.02 -16.32 -7.33
CA LEU A 52 -7.45 -16.57 -7.41
C LEU A 52 -8.18 -15.31 -7.00
N VAL A 53 -8.85 -14.67 -7.95
CA VAL A 53 -9.53 -13.38 -7.78
C VAL A 53 -11.03 -13.60 -7.72
N PHE A 54 -11.67 -13.09 -6.67
CA PHE A 54 -13.13 -12.95 -6.60
C PHE A 54 -13.51 -11.53 -6.97
N THR A 55 -14.39 -11.39 -7.94
CA THR A 55 -14.81 -10.11 -8.52
C THR A 55 -16.31 -10.05 -8.77
N GLU A 56 -16.82 -8.88 -9.07
CA GLU A 56 -18.23 -8.63 -9.39
C GLU A 56 -18.39 -7.62 -10.54
N ALA A 57 -19.60 -7.43 -11.01
CA ALA A 57 -19.91 -6.48 -12.09
C ALA A 57 -19.55 -5.01 -11.77
N GLY A 58 -19.24 -4.69 -10.52
CA GLY A 58 -18.76 -3.37 -10.08
C GLY A 58 -17.33 -3.02 -10.53
N HIS A 59 -16.62 -3.95 -11.17
CA HIS A 59 -15.24 -3.77 -11.66
C HIS A 59 -15.16 -3.98 -13.20
N PRO A 60 -15.89 -3.20 -14.03
CA PRO A 60 -15.95 -3.43 -15.47
C PRO A 60 -14.62 -3.18 -16.20
N ASP A 61 -13.72 -2.40 -15.61
CA ASP A 61 -12.43 -1.97 -16.15
C ASP A 61 -11.23 -2.80 -15.67
N ILE A 62 -11.46 -3.92 -14.98
CA ILE A 62 -10.42 -4.73 -14.33
C ILE A 62 -9.31 -5.14 -15.30
N PHE A 63 -9.65 -5.60 -16.50
CA PHE A 63 -8.66 -6.07 -17.49
C PHE A 63 -7.92 -4.90 -18.12
N TYR A 64 -8.59 -3.76 -18.34
CA TYR A 64 -7.95 -2.53 -18.81
C TYR A 64 -6.93 -2.01 -17.81
N ARG A 65 -7.26 -1.99 -16.52
CA ARG A 65 -6.32 -1.60 -15.43
C ARG A 65 -5.11 -2.54 -15.38
N MET A 66 -5.32 -3.85 -15.45
CA MET A 66 -4.23 -4.83 -15.50
C MET A 66 -3.34 -4.62 -16.74
N TYR A 67 -3.93 -4.37 -17.91
CA TYR A 67 -3.19 -4.11 -19.13
C TYR A 67 -2.31 -2.86 -19.02
N ASN A 68 -2.86 -1.75 -18.53
CA ASN A 68 -2.13 -0.50 -18.33
C ASN A 68 -0.99 -0.63 -17.31
N ALA A 69 -1.12 -1.52 -16.34
CA ALA A 69 -0.06 -1.86 -15.39
C ALA A 69 1.02 -2.80 -15.99
N GLY A 70 0.97 -3.12 -17.30
CA GLY A 70 1.94 -3.98 -17.95
C GLY A 70 1.69 -5.48 -17.76
N LEU A 71 0.52 -5.88 -17.27
CA LEU A 71 0.14 -7.27 -17.03
C LEU A 71 -0.58 -7.93 -18.22
N GLY A 72 -0.47 -7.36 -19.42
CA GLY A 72 -1.14 -7.84 -20.64
C GLY A 72 -0.82 -9.28 -21.02
N GLU A 73 0.36 -9.80 -20.68
CA GLU A 73 0.80 -11.16 -20.95
C GLU A 73 0.30 -12.19 -19.90
N CYS A 74 -0.29 -11.75 -18.80
CA CYS A 74 -0.93 -12.64 -17.85
C CYS A 74 -2.09 -13.39 -18.50
N THR A 75 -2.26 -14.65 -18.11
CA THR A 75 -3.38 -15.48 -18.58
C THR A 75 -4.49 -15.46 -17.54
N VAL A 76 -5.69 -15.15 -17.95
CA VAL A 76 -6.90 -15.30 -17.13
C VAL A 76 -7.55 -16.63 -17.46
N VAL A 77 -7.78 -17.45 -16.45
CA VAL A 77 -8.50 -18.72 -16.53
C VAL A 77 -9.84 -18.53 -15.84
N TYR A 78 -10.94 -18.78 -16.54
CA TYR A 78 -12.28 -18.43 -16.08
C TYR A 78 -13.34 -19.34 -16.72
N ASN A 79 -14.55 -19.27 -16.20
CA ASN A 79 -15.75 -19.76 -16.90
C ASN A 79 -16.68 -18.57 -17.21
N GLU A 80 -17.78 -18.80 -17.92
CA GLU A 80 -18.74 -17.73 -18.22
C GLU A 80 -19.88 -17.62 -17.19
N GLY A 81 -19.83 -18.42 -16.13
CA GLY A 81 -20.83 -18.47 -15.08
C GLY A 81 -20.39 -17.81 -13.79
N SER A 82 -21.34 -17.68 -12.86
CA SER A 82 -21.10 -17.24 -11.48
C SER A 82 -20.77 -18.39 -10.54
N GLU A 83 -20.83 -19.64 -11.02
CA GLU A 83 -20.61 -20.84 -10.23
C GLU A 83 -19.35 -21.59 -10.73
N PRO A 84 -18.62 -22.32 -9.87
CA PRO A 84 -17.43 -23.08 -10.22
C PRO A 84 -17.81 -24.37 -11.00
N SER A 85 -18.35 -24.21 -12.20
CA SER A 85 -18.83 -25.33 -13.03
C SER A 85 -18.75 -25.00 -14.51
N GLY A 86 -18.84 -26.02 -15.35
CA GLY A 86 -18.85 -25.89 -16.80
C GLY A 86 -17.45 -25.86 -17.41
N GLU A 87 -17.38 -25.46 -18.68
CA GLU A 87 -16.15 -25.42 -19.47
C GLU A 87 -15.23 -24.27 -19.02
N ILE A 88 -13.95 -24.56 -18.86
CA ILE A 88 -12.92 -23.58 -18.53
C ILE A 88 -12.42 -22.89 -19.81
N LYS A 89 -12.30 -21.58 -19.75
CA LYS A 89 -11.74 -20.74 -20.81
C LYS A 89 -10.44 -20.11 -20.36
N ARG A 90 -9.57 -19.81 -21.33
CA ARG A 90 -8.29 -19.16 -21.08
C ARG A 90 -8.06 -18.08 -22.12
N ASP A 91 -7.66 -16.88 -21.68
CA ASP A 91 -7.25 -15.82 -22.58
C ASP A 91 -6.20 -14.93 -21.91
N LYS A 92 -5.46 -14.15 -22.71
CA LYS A 92 -4.54 -13.14 -22.18
C LYS A 92 -5.31 -11.89 -21.77
N VAL A 93 -4.85 -11.21 -20.73
CA VAL A 93 -5.39 -9.92 -20.31
C VAL A 93 -5.47 -8.93 -21.48
N ALA A 94 -4.44 -8.90 -22.34
CA ALA A 94 -4.41 -8.05 -23.54
C ALA A 94 -5.60 -8.25 -24.50
N ASN A 95 -6.19 -9.44 -24.53
CA ASN A 95 -7.35 -9.76 -25.37
C ASN A 95 -8.70 -9.52 -24.67
N MET A 96 -8.66 -9.14 -23.39
CA MET A 96 -9.86 -9.00 -22.55
C MET A 96 -10.15 -7.54 -22.15
N ILE A 97 -9.43 -6.58 -22.71
CA ILE A 97 -9.46 -5.16 -22.30
C ILE A 97 -10.88 -4.58 -22.30
N ASP A 98 -11.66 -4.91 -23.35
CA ASP A 98 -13.03 -4.41 -23.52
C ASP A 98 -14.10 -5.36 -22.95
N ARG A 99 -13.67 -6.40 -22.23
CA ARG A 99 -14.57 -7.40 -21.69
C ARG A 99 -15.09 -7.00 -20.33
N GLY A 100 -16.39 -6.78 -20.23
CA GLY A 100 -17.04 -6.52 -18.94
C GLY A 100 -17.24 -7.81 -18.14
N ILE A 101 -17.27 -7.68 -16.83
CA ILE A 101 -17.69 -8.74 -15.88
C ILE A 101 -19.17 -8.49 -15.59
N ASN A 102 -20.03 -9.43 -16.02
CA ASN A 102 -21.49 -9.26 -15.96
C ASN A 102 -22.11 -9.83 -14.68
N ALA A 103 -21.37 -10.66 -13.96
CA ALA A 103 -21.81 -11.28 -12.72
C ALA A 103 -20.61 -11.48 -11.77
N SER A 104 -20.90 -11.66 -10.51
CA SER A 104 -19.88 -12.07 -9.55
C SER A 104 -19.30 -13.44 -9.92
N ALA A 105 -17.99 -13.54 -9.97
CA ALA A 105 -17.28 -14.73 -10.43
C ALA A 105 -15.91 -14.90 -9.77
N GLY A 106 -15.41 -16.14 -9.77
CA GLY A 106 -14.02 -16.43 -9.51
C GLY A 106 -13.24 -16.52 -10.82
N MET A 107 -12.02 -15.98 -10.84
CA MET A 107 -11.08 -16.17 -11.95
C MET A 107 -9.67 -16.43 -11.41
N LEU A 108 -8.91 -17.23 -12.15
CA LEU A 108 -7.51 -17.49 -11.82
C LEU A 108 -6.62 -16.70 -12.78
N VAL A 109 -5.79 -15.81 -12.23
CA VAL A 109 -4.82 -15.04 -12.99
C VAL A 109 -3.45 -15.69 -12.85
N LEU A 110 -2.85 -16.07 -13.98
CA LEU A 110 -1.52 -16.67 -14.05
C LEU A 110 -0.52 -15.67 -14.62
N ASN A 111 0.49 -15.30 -13.82
CA ASN A 111 1.53 -14.36 -14.20
C ASN A 111 2.86 -15.10 -14.48
N PRO A 112 3.30 -15.22 -15.74
CA PRO A 112 4.55 -15.90 -16.08
C PRO A 112 5.81 -15.15 -15.60
N SER A 113 5.67 -13.86 -15.30
CA SER A 113 6.78 -12.97 -14.92
C SER A 113 6.66 -12.45 -13.50
N ALA A 114 5.94 -13.16 -12.63
CA ALA A 114 5.75 -12.76 -11.24
C ALA A 114 7.08 -12.56 -10.52
N ARG A 115 7.18 -11.50 -9.76
CA ARG A 115 8.32 -11.22 -8.91
C ARG A 115 8.25 -12.06 -7.65
N SER A 116 9.36 -12.65 -7.25
CA SER A 116 9.47 -13.40 -6.00
C SER A 116 9.65 -12.49 -4.77
N THR A 117 9.75 -11.17 -4.96
CA THR A 117 10.02 -10.21 -3.90
C THR A 117 8.97 -9.10 -3.88
N ILE A 118 8.59 -8.69 -2.68
CA ILE A 118 7.74 -7.51 -2.43
C ILE A 118 8.47 -6.27 -2.96
N LYS A 119 7.74 -5.31 -3.54
CA LYS A 119 8.26 -4.00 -3.91
C LYS A 119 8.58 -3.21 -2.65
N PHE A 120 9.85 -3.16 -2.29
CA PHE A 120 10.37 -2.53 -1.09
C PHE A 120 11.66 -1.78 -1.42
N GLY A 121 11.78 -0.53 -0.99
CA GLY A 121 12.94 0.30 -1.30
C GLY A 121 13.04 0.65 -2.78
N MET A 122 11.93 0.94 -3.45
CA MET A 122 11.89 1.26 -4.87
C MET A 122 12.76 2.47 -5.21
N ASP A 123 13.32 2.48 -6.43
CA ASP A 123 14.04 3.67 -6.95
C ASP A 123 13.07 4.86 -7.04
N ASN A 124 13.55 6.06 -6.67
CA ASN A 124 12.74 7.27 -6.72
C ASN A 124 12.24 7.62 -8.13
N ARG A 125 12.91 7.11 -9.19
CA ARG A 125 12.45 7.24 -10.58
C ARG A 125 11.21 6.40 -10.90
N SER A 126 10.82 5.51 -10.02
CA SER A 126 9.58 4.72 -10.17
C SER A 126 8.33 5.51 -9.82
N PHE A 127 8.47 6.67 -9.19
CA PHE A 127 7.35 7.54 -8.80
C PHE A 127 7.17 8.68 -9.80
N ALA A 128 5.94 9.17 -9.93
CA ALA A 128 5.63 10.37 -10.70
C ALA A 128 6.41 11.57 -10.13
N SER A 129 6.87 12.45 -11.00
CA SER A 129 7.63 13.64 -10.59
C SER A 129 6.68 14.74 -10.11
N GLY A 130 6.85 15.19 -8.86
CA GLY A 130 6.15 16.32 -8.26
C GLY A 130 7.09 17.46 -7.86
N SER A 131 6.55 18.40 -7.10
CA SER A 131 7.31 19.52 -6.52
C SER A 131 8.21 19.07 -5.36
N VAL A 132 7.86 17.96 -4.71
CA VAL A 132 8.56 17.42 -3.55
C VAL A 132 9.70 16.50 -3.97
N LYS A 133 10.83 16.61 -3.25
CA LYS A 133 11.93 15.65 -3.37
C LYS A 133 11.63 14.45 -2.49
N TYR A 134 11.41 13.31 -3.11
CA TYR A 134 11.22 12.06 -2.38
C TYR A 134 12.42 11.72 -1.48
N VAL A 135 12.11 11.16 -0.33
CA VAL A 135 13.09 10.56 0.56
C VAL A 135 13.85 9.47 -0.19
N GLY A 136 15.17 9.39 -0.03
CA GLY A 136 15.99 8.36 -0.66
C GLY A 136 15.51 6.95 -0.31
N SER A 137 15.61 6.02 -1.26
CA SER A 137 15.12 4.64 -1.09
C SER A 137 15.68 3.93 0.15
N GLU A 138 16.93 4.20 0.52
CA GLU A 138 17.56 3.62 1.71
C GLU A 138 16.93 4.14 2.99
N ILE A 139 16.71 5.46 3.08
CA ILE A 139 16.08 6.11 4.23
C ILE A 139 14.62 5.67 4.32
N ARG A 140 13.90 5.64 3.20
CA ARG A 140 12.51 5.16 3.14
C ARG A 140 12.37 3.72 3.63
N SER A 141 13.29 2.84 3.25
CA SER A 141 13.32 1.46 3.74
C SER A 141 13.46 1.37 5.26
N VAL A 142 14.27 2.24 5.87
CA VAL A 142 14.40 2.30 7.33
C VAL A 142 13.11 2.83 7.96
N ILE A 143 12.48 3.87 7.39
CA ILE A 143 11.20 4.40 7.87
C ILE A 143 10.13 3.30 7.86
N LEU A 144 9.94 2.60 6.73
CA LEU A 144 8.98 1.51 6.60
C LEU A 144 9.24 0.36 7.59
N SER A 145 10.53 0.04 7.83
CA SER A 145 10.92 -0.94 8.85
C SER A 145 10.52 -0.49 10.27
N LYS A 146 10.70 0.79 10.59
CA LYS A 146 10.31 1.36 11.89
C LYS A 146 8.79 1.45 12.09
N MET A 147 8.03 1.58 11.01
CA MET A 147 6.56 1.52 11.05
C MET A 147 6.02 0.11 11.37
N GLN A 148 6.88 -0.92 11.32
CA GLN A 148 6.52 -2.31 11.61
C GLN A 148 5.24 -2.74 10.91
N ILE A 149 5.20 -2.48 9.59
CA ILE A 149 4.03 -2.77 8.76
C ILE A 149 3.78 -4.28 8.77
N ASN A 150 2.57 -4.67 9.10
CA ASN A 150 2.07 -6.04 9.04
C ASN A 150 0.67 -6.05 8.43
N GLU A 151 0.18 -7.21 8.08
CA GLU A 151 -1.10 -7.38 7.39
C GLU A 151 -2.27 -6.78 8.18
N GLY A 152 -3.00 -5.85 7.56
CA GLY A 152 -4.19 -5.21 8.09
C GLY A 152 -3.94 -4.01 9.02
N LYS A 153 -2.71 -3.46 9.04
CA LYS A 153 -2.39 -2.28 9.84
C LYS A 153 -2.86 -1.00 9.17
N ASN A 154 -3.67 -0.20 9.84
CA ASN A 154 -4.07 1.10 9.34
C ASN A 154 -2.97 2.14 9.58
N ILE A 155 -2.59 2.86 8.55
CA ILE A 155 -1.41 3.73 8.54
C ILE A 155 -1.80 5.14 8.12
N CYS A 156 -1.38 6.15 8.90
CA CYS A 156 -1.46 7.54 8.49
C CYS A 156 -0.07 8.04 8.08
N VAL A 157 0.07 8.61 6.90
CA VAL A 157 1.33 9.19 6.41
C VAL A 157 1.12 10.65 6.08
N ILE A 158 1.84 11.54 6.79
CA ILE A 158 1.74 12.99 6.64
C ILE A 158 2.97 13.53 5.94
N SER A 159 2.78 14.10 4.75
CA SER A 159 3.82 14.67 3.88
C SER A 159 4.91 13.65 3.49
N GLY A 160 4.47 12.44 3.11
CA GLY A 160 5.38 11.34 2.79
C GLY A 160 4.94 10.49 1.60
N GLU A 161 4.65 11.08 0.43
CA GLU A 161 4.01 10.45 -0.73
C GLU A 161 4.61 9.07 -1.10
N SER A 162 5.92 9.00 -1.28
CA SER A 162 6.58 7.74 -1.67
C SER A 162 6.56 6.69 -0.54
N ILE A 163 6.47 7.14 0.72
CA ILE A 163 6.33 6.27 1.88
C ILE A 163 4.92 5.71 1.91
N ALA A 164 3.89 6.54 1.68
CA ALA A 164 2.50 6.12 1.61
C ALA A 164 2.28 5.07 0.52
N ILE A 165 2.87 5.26 -0.65
CA ILE A 165 2.77 4.31 -1.78
C ILE A 165 3.43 2.97 -1.43
N GLU A 166 4.66 2.96 -0.91
CA GLU A 166 5.31 1.70 -0.54
C GLU A 166 4.61 1.02 0.65
N ALA A 167 4.11 1.78 1.63
CA ALA A 167 3.31 1.24 2.73
C ALA A 167 2.04 0.55 2.21
N ALA A 168 1.33 1.17 1.26
CA ALA A 168 0.13 0.61 0.64
C ALA A 168 0.39 -0.68 -0.16
N ILE A 169 1.56 -0.78 -0.79
CA ILE A 169 1.98 -2.00 -1.50
C ILE A 169 2.34 -3.12 -0.51
N LEU A 170 3.00 -2.77 0.60
CA LEU A 170 3.43 -3.72 1.62
C LEU A 170 2.25 -4.27 2.42
N ASP A 171 1.31 -3.41 2.79
CA ASP A 171 0.08 -3.80 3.47
C ASP A 171 -1.11 -3.75 2.51
N GLY A 172 -1.35 -4.86 1.84
CA GLY A 172 -2.50 -4.97 0.92
C GLY A 172 -3.86 -5.17 1.60
N GLU A 173 -3.91 -5.23 2.93
CA GLU A 173 -5.11 -5.50 3.72
C GLU A 173 -5.57 -4.31 4.57
N GLY A 174 -4.63 -3.44 4.99
CA GLY A 174 -4.90 -2.25 5.78
C GLY A 174 -5.16 -1.01 4.94
N ASP A 175 -5.75 0.01 5.56
CA ASP A 175 -6.03 1.30 4.93
C ASP A 175 -4.88 2.29 5.17
N ILE A 176 -4.48 2.99 4.12
CA ILE A 176 -3.46 4.03 4.17
C ILE A 176 -4.14 5.39 4.03
N ILE A 177 -4.01 6.23 5.04
CA ILE A 177 -4.44 7.63 5.01
C ILE A 177 -3.23 8.47 4.66
N ALA A 178 -3.22 9.03 3.46
CA ALA A 178 -2.13 9.88 2.98
C ALA A 178 -2.54 11.36 3.03
N VAL A 179 -1.78 12.15 3.77
CA VAL A 179 -2.09 13.56 4.04
C VAL A 179 -1.11 14.45 3.30
N GLU A 180 -1.59 15.26 2.37
CA GLU A 180 -0.80 16.23 1.63
C GLU A 180 -1.49 17.59 1.59
N TYR A 181 -0.87 18.60 2.21
CA TYR A 181 -1.42 19.95 2.34
C TYR A 181 -1.45 20.70 1.01
N ASN A 182 -0.48 20.43 0.15
CA ASN A 182 -0.37 21.10 -1.15
C ASN A 182 -1.18 20.36 -2.23
N SER A 183 -2.01 21.07 -2.97
CA SER A 183 -2.86 20.49 -4.02
C SER A 183 -2.05 19.83 -5.16
N ASN A 184 -0.90 20.42 -5.54
CA ASN A 184 -0.06 19.83 -6.59
C ASN A 184 0.57 18.51 -6.12
N ASP A 185 0.94 18.42 -4.85
CA ASP A 185 1.52 17.20 -4.28
C ASP A 185 0.44 16.13 -4.11
N ARG A 186 -0.82 16.51 -3.78
CA ARG A 186 -1.96 15.58 -3.83
C ARG A 186 -2.19 15.01 -5.23
N ASN A 187 -2.17 15.84 -6.28
CA ASN A 187 -2.30 15.35 -7.64
C ASN A 187 -1.18 14.38 -8.02
N THR A 188 0.06 14.66 -7.62
CA THR A 188 1.20 13.74 -7.83
C THR A 188 1.01 12.44 -7.07
N LEU A 189 0.47 12.49 -5.86
CA LEU A 189 0.14 11.29 -5.08
C LEU A 189 -0.97 10.49 -5.74
N GLU A 190 -2.03 11.11 -6.28
CA GLU A 190 -3.08 10.46 -7.06
C GLU A 190 -2.51 9.77 -8.30
N ASP A 191 -1.59 10.43 -9.03
CA ASP A 191 -0.91 9.82 -10.18
C ASP A 191 -0.15 8.56 -9.76
N ASN A 192 0.54 8.58 -8.63
CA ASN A 192 1.23 7.41 -8.09
C ASN A 192 0.25 6.32 -7.66
N VAL A 193 -0.82 6.63 -6.96
CA VAL A 193 -1.87 5.68 -6.55
C VAL A 193 -2.43 4.96 -7.78
N ASN A 194 -2.75 5.73 -8.85
CA ASN A 194 -3.25 5.18 -10.10
C ASN A 194 -2.19 4.33 -10.83
N GLN A 195 -0.95 4.81 -10.91
CA GLN A 195 0.17 4.11 -11.57
C GLN A 195 0.44 2.74 -10.93
N PHE A 196 0.38 2.65 -9.61
CA PHE A 196 0.62 1.40 -8.88
C PHE A 196 -0.67 0.58 -8.66
N GLY A 197 -1.82 1.07 -9.11
CA GLY A 197 -3.11 0.38 -9.01
C GLY A 197 -3.57 0.13 -7.58
N LEU A 198 -3.33 1.08 -6.68
CA LEU A 198 -3.67 0.99 -5.27
C LEU A 198 -5.13 1.36 -5.03
N ASN A 199 -5.82 0.57 -4.20
CA ASN A 199 -7.21 0.82 -3.82
C ASN A 199 -7.36 1.07 -2.31
N ASN A 200 -6.30 0.87 -1.55
CA ASN A 200 -6.27 1.02 -0.09
C ASN A 200 -5.69 2.36 0.37
N VAL A 201 -5.61 3.37 -0.50
CA VAL A 201 -5.10 4.71 -0.17
C VAL A 201 -6.23 5.72 -0.23
N THR A 202 -6.44 6.42 0.88
CA THR A 202 -7.32 7.59 0.95
C THR A 202 -6.48 8.85 1.10
N ILE A 203 -6.65 9.80 0.18
CA ILE A 203 -5.88 11.06 0.17
C ILE A 203 -6.73 12.17 0.78
N ILE A 204 -6.17 12.86 1.77
CA ILE A 204 -6.79 14.01 2.44
C ILE A 204 -5.84 15.20 2.46
N ASP A 205 -6.37 16.38 2.72
CA ASP A 205 -5.61 17.64 2.68
C ASP A 205 -5.20 18.16 4.08
N HIS A 206 -5.76 17.64 5.15
CA HIS A 206 -5.38 17.98 6.52
C HIS A 206 -5.84 16.92 7.54
N VAL A 207 -5.29 17.01 8.75
CA VAL A 207 -5.64 16.13 9.88
C VAL A 207 -6.44 16.94 10.90
N ASP A 208 -7.71 16.61 11.06
CA ASP A 208 -8.55 17.05 12.17
C ASP A 208 -9.57 15.98 12.55
N GLU A 209 -10.25 16.18 13.67
CA GLU A 209 -11.22 15.21 14.20
C GLU A 209 -12.39 14.96 13.24
N ASP A 210 -12.82 15.96 12.49
CA ASP A 210 -13.96 15.83 11.57
C ASP A 210 -13.60 15.06 10.30
N THR A 211 -12.45 15.36 9.70
CA THR A 211 -11.93 14.66 8.52
C THR A 211 -11.63 13.19 8.83
N MET A 212 -11.11 12.91 10.01
CA MET A 212 -10.71 11.55 10.41
C MET A 212 -11.86 10.64 10.85
N LYS A 213 -13.04 11.18 11.17
CA LYS A 213 -14.20 10.39 11.69
C LYS A 213 -14.67 9.26 10.77
N GLU A 214 -14.63 9.50 9.47
CA GLU A 214 -15.12 8.56 8.45
C GLU A 214 -14.00 7.60 7.95
N LEU A 215 -12.79 7.75 8.48
CA LEU A 215 -11.62 6.98 8.05
C LEU A 215 -11.30 5.86 9.04
N ALA A 216 -10.48 4.91 8.59
CA ALA A 216 -9.96 3.87 9.46
C ALA A 216 -9.11 4.49 10.58
N VAL A 217 -9.23 3.95 11.79
CA VAL A 217 -8.43 4.40 12.94
C VAL A 217 -6.97 3.97 12.72
N PRO A 218 -6.01 4.91 12.62
CA PRO A 218 -4.62 4.55 12.36
C PRO A 218 -3.93 3.90 13.58
N ASP A 219 -3.19 2.82 13.33
CA ASP A 219 -2.36 2.14 14.32
C ASP A 219 -0.97 2.78 14.42
N VAL A 220 -0.49 3.29 13.30
CA VAL A 220 0.80 4.01 13.21
C VAL A 220 0.66 5.27 12.36
N ALA A 221 1.33 6.33 12.76
CA ALA A 221 1.45 7.55 11.98
C ALA A 221 2.91 7.85 11.66
N MET A 222 3.20 8.07 10.38
CA MET A 222 4.48 8.59 9.90
C MET A 222 4.32 10.08 9.58
N LEU A 223 5.15 10.94 10.19
CA LEU A 223 5.09 12.37 10.00
C LEU A 223 6.44 12.93 9.54
N VAL A 224 6.41 13.80 8.55
CA VAL A 224 7.53 14.73 8.30
C VAL A 224 7.35 15.93 9.22
N ALA A 225 8.33 16.18 10.10
CA ALA A 225 8.22 17.24 11.08
C ALA A 225 7.97 18.61 10.44
N SER A 226 6.94 19.28 10.91
CA SER A 226 6.45 20.58 10.45
C SER A 226 6.03 21.45 11.62
N ALA A 227 5.60 22.67 11.34
CA ALA A 227 5.05 23.56 12.36
C ALA A 227 3.73 23.06 12.97
N SER A 228 2.97 22.23 12.23
CA SER A 228 1.69 21.65 12.66
C SER A 228 1.85 20.29 13.37
N MET A 229 3.05 19.70 13.40
CA MET A 229 3.31 18.34 13.90
C MET A 229 2.70 18.07 15.30
N GLU A 230 2.85 18.99 16.25
CA GLU A 230 2.28 18.80 17.59
C GLU A 230 0.75 18.76 17.58
N GLN A 231 0.10 19.55 16.74
CA GLN A 231 -1.36 19.56 16.60
C GLN A 231 -1.85 18.26 15.92
N GLU A 232 -1.11 17.77 14.92
CA GLU A 232 -1.37 16.51 14.25
C GLU A 232 -1.24 15.33 15.21
N MET A 233 -0.17 15.31 16.02
CA MET A 233 0.03 14.30 17.08
C MET A 233 -1.11 14.33 18.10
N GLU A 234 -1.52 15.52 18.55
CA GLU A 234 -2.63 15.67 19.49
C GLU A 234 -3.95 15.14 18.92
N CYS A 235 -4.26 15.46 17.67
CA CYS A 235 -5.45 14.96 16.98
C CYS A 235 -5.44 13.43 16.88
N LEU A 236 -4.33 12.85 16.42
CA LEU A 236 -4.18 11.41 16.25
C LEU A 236 -4.25 10.65 17.58
N LEU A 237 -3.70 11.22 18.67
CA LEU A 237 -3.79 10.64 20.02
C LEU A 237 -5.22 10.64 20.60
N LYS A 238 -6.04 11.63 20.23
CA LYS A 238 -7.46 11.63 20.60
C LYS A 238 -8.23 10.52 19.89
N ILE A 239 -7.83 10.19 18.64
CA ILE A 239 -8.46 9.16 17.83
C ILE A 239 -8.00 7.77 18.29
N ASN A 240 -6.69 7.57 18.47
CA ASN A 240 -6.09 6.35 18.97
C ASN A 240 -5.06 6.65 20.07
N PRO A 241 -5.42 6.48 21.35
CA PRO A 241 -4.49 6.72 22.46
C PRO A 241 -3.27 5.78 22.49
N ASN A 242 -3.27 4.71 21.72
CA ASN A 242 -2.18 3.72 21.62
C ASN A 242 -1.40 3.81 20.30
N ILE A 243 -1.57 4.89 19.54
CA ILE A 243 -0.93 5.06 18.23
C ILE A 243 0.60 5.08 18.36
N GLU A 244 1.26 4.48 17.39
CA GLU A 244 2.71 4.54 17.22
C GLU A 244 3.08 5.69 16.28
N PHE A 245 4.17 6.41 16.60
CA PHE A 245 4.67 7.50 15.76
C PHE A 245 6.05 7.18 15.21
N VAL A 246 6.23 7.48 13.92
CA VAL A 246 7.52 7.51 13.24
C VAL A 246 7.70 8.91 12.66
N ILE A 247 8.61 9.70 13.22
CA ILE A 247 8.76 11.11 12.85
C ILE A 247 10.12 11.31 12.18
N TYR A 248 10.07 11.93 10.99
CA TYR A 248 11.24 12.25 10.18
C TYR A 248 11.56 13.74 10.23
N THR A 249 12.83 14.10 10.47
CA THR A 249 13.29 15.47 10.36
C THR A 249 14.74 15.58 9.92
N LEU A 250 15.07 16.65 9.19
CA LEU A 250 16.46 17.05 8.91
C LEU A 250 16.99 18.05 9.94
N ASP A 251 16.12 18.60 10.78
CA ASP A 251 16.47 19.61 11.76
C ASP A 251 16.87 18.96 13.11
N PHE A 252 18.12 19.18 13.49
CA PHE A 252 18.64 18.71 14.78
C PHE A 252 17.90 19.34 15.98
N VAL A 253 17.49 20.61 15.88
CA VAL A 253 16.78 21.27 16.99
C VAL A 253 15.43 20.61 17.23
N VAL A 254 14.72 20.26 16.17
CA VAL A 254 13.48 19.50 16.26
C VAL A 254 13.76 18.12 16.88
N ALA A 255 14.72 17.38 16.37
CA ALA A 255 15.08 16.05 16.91
C ALA A 255 15.45 16.12 18.40
N ALA A 256 16.25 17.11 18.80
CA ALA A 256 16.65 17.31 20.20
C ALA A 256 15.50 17.72 21.13
N SER A 257 14.42 18.32 20.57
CA SER A 257 13.23 18.72 21.34
C SER A 257 12.20 17.59 21.50
N MET A 258 12.32 16.51 20.71
CA MET A 258 11.33 15.42 20.69
C MET A 258 11.10 14.75 22.04
N PRO A 259 12.11 14.47 22.91
CA PRO A 259 11.83 13.92 24.23
C PRO A 259 10.87 14.79 25.05
N LYS A 260 11.03 16.12 24.99
CA LYS A 260 10.16 17.07 25.69
C LYS A 260 8.75 17.13 25.05
N ILE A 261 8.65 17.03 23.74
CA ILE A 261 7.37 17.00 23.03
C ILE A 261 6.63 15.71 23.36
N CYS A 262 7.31 14.56 23.33
CA CYS A 262 6.73 13.27 23.70
C CYS A 262 6.23 13.27 25.16
N ASP A 263 7.02 13.80 26.07
CA ASP A 263 6.67 13.91 27.50
C ASP A 263 5.39 14.75 27.73
N LYS A 264 5.19 15.80 26.96
CA LYS A 264 3.97 16.62 26.95
C LYS A 264 2.70 15.80 26.64
N PHE A 265 2.82 14.78 25.81
CA PHE A 265 1.77 13.86 25.44
C PHE A 265 1.74 12.57 26.29
N GLY A 266 2.58 12.47 27.31
CA GLY A 266 2.67 11.28 28.16
C GLY A 266 3.38 10.10 27.50
N ILE A 267 4.05 10.32 26.36
CA ILE A 267 4.83 9.31 25.66
C ILE A 267 6.24 9.28 26.23
N LYS A 268 6.69 8.09 26.66
CA LYS A 268 8.00 7.91 27.33
C LYS A 268 9.03 7.31 26.36
N ASP A 269 10.30 7.56 26.68
CA ASP A 269 11.46 6.90 26.10
C ASP A 269 11.46 6.83 24.54
N PRO A 270 11.29 7.95 23.81
CA PRO A 270 11.37 7.93 22.35
C PRO A 270 12.77 7.48 21.91
N GLU A 271 12.82 6.54 20.96
CA GLU A 271 14.07 6.18 20.30
C GLU A 271 14.39 7.24 19.24
N ILE A 272 15.59 7.81 19.29
CA ILE A 272 16.05 8.82 18.32
C ILE A 272 17.32 8.32 17.65
N ILE A 273 17.27 8.11 16.34
CA ILE A 273 18.41 7.66 15.54
C ILE A 273 18.73 8.67 14.43
N GLN A 274 19.99 8.73 14.03
CA GLN A 274 20.40 9.44 12.83
C GLN A 274 20.81 8.45 11.74
N ILE A 275 20.33 8.67 10.51
CA ILE A 275 20.62 7.79 9.39
C ILE A 275 21.56 8.51 8.44
N THR A 276 22.72 7.92 8.15
CA THR A 276 23.69 8.44 7.19
C THR A 276 23.80 7.51 6.00
N VAL A 277 23.59 8.03 4.80
CA VAL A 277 23.73 7.29 3.54
C VAL A 277 24.85 7.95 2.70
N SER A 278 25.88 7.19 2.40
CA SER A 278 26.95 7.60 1.48
C SER A 278 27.06 6.62 0.33
N LYS A 279 27.03 7.13 -0.89
CA LYS A 279 27.11 6.31 -2.11
C LYS A 279 28.42 6.61 -2.83
N LEU A 280 29.19 5.58 -3.14
CA LEU A 280 30.34 5.69 -4.02
C LEU A 280 29.87 5.64 -5.48
N THR A 281 30.17 6.69 -6.24
CA THR A 281 29.84 6.73 -7.67
C THR A 281 30.86 5.93 -8.49
N SER A 282 30.50 5.60 -9.73
CA SER A 282 31.42 4.97 -10.70
C SER A 282 32.68 5.81 -10.99
N LYS A 283 32.67 7.10 -10.64
CA LYS A 283 33.84 8.02 -10.77
C LYS A 283 34.65 8.13 -9.48
N ASN A 284 34.43 7.23 -8.49
CA ASN A 284 35.07 7.25 -7.17
C ASN A 284 34.82 8.56 -6.38
N THR A 285 33.69 9.22 -6.62
CA THR A 285 33.24 10.37 -5.84
C THR A 285 32.17 9.94 -4.84
N ASN A 286 32.29 10.41 -3.60
CA ASN A 286 31.24 10.20 -2.60
C ASN A 286 30.07 11.15 -2.86
N ASN A 287 28.87 10.59 -2.85
CA ASN A 287 27.63 11.35 -2.80
C ASN A 287 26.93 11.03 -1.46
N THR A 288 26.94 12.00 -0.54
CA THR A 288 26.34 11.86 0.78
C THR A 288 24.99 12.56 0.76
N GLN A 289 23.93 11.85 1.14
CA GLN A 289 22.61 12.43 1.35
C GLN A 289 22.59 13.20 2.68
N PRO A 290 21.71 14.22 2.83
CA PRO A 290 21.44 14.80 4.14
C PRO A 290 21.04 13.69 5.12
N ALA A 291 21.65 13.71 6.31
CA ALA A 291 21.42 12.69 7.32
C ALA A 291 20.22 13.07 8.20
N PRO A 292 19.03 12.47 7.98
CA PRO A 292 17.85 12.75 8.78
C PRO A 292 17.96 12.12 10.18
N TRP A 293 17.17 12.69 11.06
CA TRP A 293 16.80 12.09 12.32
C TRP A 293 15.47 11.37 12.17
N LEU A 294 15.39 10.19 12.74
CA LEU A 294 14.18 9.41 12.80
C LEU A 294 13.86 9.14 14.26
N ILE A 295 12.66 9.51 14.66
CA ILE A 295 12.16 9.35 16.02
C ILE A 295 11.03 8.34 16.00
N THR A 296 11.11 7.32 16.83
CA THR A 296 10.02 6.35 17.03
C THR A 296 9.57 6.42 18.48
N CYS A 297 8.27 6.49 18.67
CA CYS A 297 7.68 6.50 19.99
C CYS A 297 6.27 5.89 19.96
N LYS A 298 5.85 5.33 21.09
CA LYS A 298 4.58 4.65 21.24
C LYS A 298 3.79 5.26 22.39
N ALA A 299 2.55 5.62 22.10
CA ALA A 299 1.62 6.05 23.13
C ALA A 299 1.11 4.86 23.94
N GLY A 300 0.78 5.09 25.21
CA GLY A 300 0.16 4.07 26.08
C GLY A 300 1.11 3.09 26.78
N GLU A 301 2.45 3.28 26.69
CA GLU A 301 3.45 2.54 27.47
C GLU A 301 3.98 3.33 28.67
#